data_cdc9cf261a847e0b62647543c3084452
#
_entry.id   cdc9cf261a847e0b62647543c3084452
#
_cell.length_a   1.000
_cell.length_b   1.000
_cell.length_c   1.000
_cell.angle_alpha   90.00
_cell.angle_beta   90.00
_cell.angle_gamma   90.00
#
_symmetry.space_group_name_H-M   'P 1'
#
loop_
_entity.id
_entity.type
_entity.pdbx_description
1 polymer ?
#
loop_
_entity_poly.entity_id
_entity_poly.type
_entity_poly.pdbx_seq_one_letter_code
_entity_poly.pdbx_strand_id
1 'polypeptide(L)'
;MYKVFINNKSIVLTDRRIPDVIGDNQLYLTYDDFEELSYTIRLLENSPHLQSAIFYFHDLELLWADFRAHFKEIDAGGGLVRNENNEYLLIYRKGKWDLPKGKIEEGETPEQGALREVEEECGVNDLKLGVEL
;
A
#
# COMPACT_ATOMS: atom_id res chain seq x y z
N MET A 1 -11.17 -10.71 3.35
CA MET A 1 -9.95 -11.06 2.58
C MET A 1 -9.22 -9.78 2.21
N TYR A 2 -7.93 -9.68 2.53
CA TYR A 2 -7.05 -8.59 2.11
C TYR A 2 -6.02 -9.12 1.13
N LYS A 3 -5.64 -8.32 0.15
CA LYS A 3 -4.55 -8.62 -0.77
C LYS A 3 -3.59 -7.44 -0.82
N VAL A 4 -2.34 -7.69 -0.46
CA VAL A 4 -1.28 -6.68 -0.39
C VAL A 4 -0.16 -7.06 -1.35
N PHE A 5 0.50 -6.07 -1.92
CA PHE A 5 1.63 -6.28 -2.81
C PHE A 5 2.92 -5.75 -2.16
N ILE A 6 3.94 -6.59 -2.18
CA ILE A 6 5.30 -6.23 -1.77
C ILE A 6 6.18 -6.39 -3.01
N ASN A 7 6.64 -5.27 -3.59
CA ASN A 7 7.27 -5.26 -4.90
C ASN A 7 6.36 -5.91 -5.96
N ASN A 8 6.82 -6.99 -6.59
CA ASN A 8 6.06 -7.73 -7.62
C ASN A 8 5.40 -8.99 -7.07
N LYS A 9 5.35 -9.17 -5.76
CA LYS A 9 4.81 -10.37 -5.08
C LYS A 9 3.56 -10.02 -4.32
N SER A 10 2.70 -11.01 -4.07
CA SER A 10 1.44 -10.77 -3.36
C SER A 10 1.35 -11.56 -2.06
N ILE A 11 0.73 -10.93 -1.06
CA ILE A 11 0.30 -11.58 0.18
C ILE A 11 -1.21 -11.50 0.25
N VAL A 12 -1.84 -12.63 0.52
CA VAL A 12 -3.29 -12.73 0.72
C VAL A 12 -3.55 -13.15 2.17
N LEU A 13 -4.38 -12.38 2.85
CA LEU A 13 -4.88 -12.71 4.19
C LEU A 13 -6.35 -13.07 4.06
N THR A 14 -6.77 -14.23 4.56
CA THR A 14 -8.11 -14.73 4.33
C THR A 14 -8.66 -15.51 5.50
N ASP A 15 -9.96 -15.39 5.73
CA ASP A 15 -10.77 -16.20 6.66
C ASP A 15 -11.40 -17.44 5.99
N ARG A 16 -11.16 -17.62 4.70
CA ARG A 16 -11.66 -18.76 3.93
C ARG A 16 -10.54 -19.70 3.57
N ARG A 17 -10.73 -20.98 3.86
CA ARG A 17 -9.81 -22.01 3.37
C ARG A 17 -9.83 -22.04 1.84
N ILE A 18 -8.66 -21.93 1.24
CA ILE A 18 -8.49 -22.04 -0.21
C ILE A 18 -8.24 -23.51 -0.53
N PRO A 19 -8.85 -24.06 -1.60
CA PRO A 19 -8.62 -25.46 -1.99
C PRO A 19 -7.16 -25.77 -2.30
N ASP A 20 -6.78 -27.04 -2.15
CA ASP A 20 -5.41 -27.60 -2.16
C ASP A 20 -4.57 -27.45 -3.44
N VAL A 21 -4.97 -26.64 -4.40
CA VAL A 21 -4.19 -26.40 -5.61
C VAL A 21 -3.38 -25.11 -5.43
N ILE A 22 -2.20 -25.25 -4.88
CA ILE A 22 -1.23 -24.17 -4.73
C ILE A 22 -0.18 -24.35 -5.84
N GLY A 23 0.15 -23.26 -6.54
CA GLY A 23 1.23 -23.28 -7.52
C GLY A 23 2.61 -23.47 -6.84
N ASP A 24 3.57 -24.02 -7.56
CA ASP A 24 4.92 -24.36 -7.05
C ASP A 24 5.69 -23.16 -6.44
N ASN A 25 5.26 -21.94 -6.75
CA ASN A 25 5.87 -20.68 -6.28
C ASN A 25 5.00 -19.91 -5.27
N GLN A 26 4.04 -20.60 -4.64
CA GLN A 26 3.14 -20.03 -3.64
C GLN A 26 3.27 -20.75 -2.31
N LEU A 27 3.18 -19.99 -1.20
CA LEU A 27 3.07 -20.52 0.13
C LEU A 27 1.62 -20.41 0.60
N TYR A 28 1.11 -21.46 1.23
CA TYR A 28 -0.16 -21.44 1.94
C TYR A 28 0.07 -21.86 3.38
N LEU A 29 -0.25 -20.98 4.31
CA LEU A 29 -0.01 -21.18 5.74
C LEU A 29 -1.29 -20.90 6.52
N THR A 30 -1.52 -21.68 7.55
CA THR A 30 -2.44 -21.31 8.62
C THR A 30 -1.66 -20.37 9.55
N TYR A 31 -2.19 -19.18 9.80
CA TYR A 31 -1.56 -18.23 10.73
C TYR A 31 -1.53 -18.82 12.14
N ASP A 32 -0.39 -18.80 12.77
CA ASP A 32 -0.17 -19.23 14.14
C ASP A 32 0.21 -18.04 15.03
N ASP A 33 1.29 -17.34 14.69
CA ASP A 33 1.77 -16.20 15.44
C ASP A 33 2.44 -15.13 14.57
N PHE A 34 2.74 -14.00 15.21
CA PHE A 34 3.40 -12.86 14.57
C PHE A 34 4.84 -13.18 14.10
N GLU A 35 5.57 -14.07 14.77
CA GLU A 35 6.95 -14.39 14.39
C GLU A 35 6.99 -15.19 13.10
N GLU A 36 6.09 -16.17 12.95
CA GLU A 36 5.95 -16.95 11.72
C GLU A 36 5.51 -16.07 10.56
N LEU A 37 4.54 -15.19 10.78
CA LEU A 37 4.09 -14.20 9.80
C LEU A 37 5.26 -13.32 9.32
N SER A 38 6.00 -12.74 10.25
CA SER A 38 7.15 -11.87 9.97
C SER A 38 8.27 -12.60 9.25
N TYR A 39 8.54 -13.85 9.63
CA TYR A 39 9.52 -14.68 8.96
C TYR A 39 9.11 -14.97 7.51
N THR A 40 7.87 -15.35 7.29
CA THR A 40 7.35 -15.68 5.95
C THR A 40 7.33 -14.46 5.03
N ILE A 41 7.01 -13.27 5.55
CA ILE A 41 7.09 -12.02 4.78
C ILE A 41 8.53 -11.79 4.31
N ARG A 42 9.51 -11.87 5.22
CA ARG A 42 10.93 -11.74 4.85
C ARG A 42 11.41 -12.81 3.88
N LEU A 43 10.94 -14.05 4.05
CA LEU A 43 11.25 -15.14 3.12
C LEU A 43 10.70 -14.86 1.73
N LEU A 44 9.44 -14.38 1.64
CA LEU A 44 8.82 -14.01 0.39
C LEU A 44 9.60 -12.88 -0.30
N GLU A 45 9.96 -11.82 0.43
CA GLU A 45 10.71 -10.68 -0.12
C GLU A 45 12.04 -11.11 -0.75
N ASN A 46 12.78 -11.97 -0.08
CA ASN A 46 14.16 -12.34 -0.45
C ASN A 46 14.25 -13.56 -1.39
N SER A 47 13.20 -14.36 -1.52
CA SER A 47 13.23 -15.55 -2.38
C SER A 47 13.00 -15.17 -3.85
N PRO A 48 13.87 -15.54 -4.78
CA PRO A 48 13.63 -15.32 -6.21
C PRO A 48 12.53 -16.24 -6.78
N HIS A 49 12.20 -17.32 -6.10
CA HIS A 49 11.28 -18.35 -6.59
C HIS A 49 9.84 -18.14 -6.12
N LEU A 50 9.66 -17.58 -4.91
CA LEU A 50 8.33 -17.34 -4.37
C LEU A 50 7.71 -16.08 -5.00
N GLN A 51 6.44 -16.19 -5.37
CA GLN A 51 5.66 -15.11 -5.97
C GLN A 51 4.50 -14.66 -5.07
N SER A 52 4.02 -15.54 -4.20
CA SER A 52 2.95 -15.20 -3.28
C SER A 52 2.97 -16.01 -2.00
N ALA A 53 2.38 -15.44 -0.94
CA ALA A 53 2.04 -16.13 0.29
C ALA A 53 0.57 -15.89 0.61
N ILE A 54 -0.10 -16.92 1.10
CA ILE A 54 -1.50 -16.88 1.51
C ILE A 54 -1.55 -17.32 2.95
N PHE A 55 -2.05 -16.45 3.82
CA PHE A 55 -2.30 -16.75 5.22
C PHE A 55 -3.79 -16.93 5.45
N TYR A 56 -4.14 -18.06 6.01
CA TYR A 56 -5.49 -18.37 6.47
C TYR A 56 -5.57 -18.22 7.99
N PHE A 57 -6.57 -17.49 8.46
CA PHE A 57 -6.94 -17.46 9.87
C PHE A 57 -8.44 -17.18 10.02
N HIS A 58 -9.07 -17.77 11.02
CA HIS A 58 -10.50 -17.61 11.25
C HIS A 58 -10.86 -16.19 11.73
N ASP A 59 -9.94 -15.50 12.42
CA ASP A 59 -10.07 -14.09 12.81
C ASP A 59 -9.23 -13.22 11.85
N LEU A 60 -9.89 -12.74 10.81
CA LEU A 60 -9.24 -11.94 9.78
C LEU A 60 -8.78 -10.57 10.29
N GLU A 61 -9.49 -9.99 11.26
CA GLU A 61 -9.15 -8.68 11.81
C GLU A 61 -7.88 -8.76 12.67
N LEU A 62 -7.72 -9.82 13.47
CA LEU A 62 -6.48 -10.06 14.21
C LEU A 62 -5.31 -10.30 13.24
N LEU A 63 -5.49 -11.16 12.25
CA LEU A 63 -4.47 -11.40 11.22
C LEU A 63 -4.06 -10.10 10.50
N TRP A 64 -5.02 -9.24 10.18
CA TRP A 64 -4.77 -7.95 9.55
C TRP A 64 -4.02 -7.00 10.48
N ALA A 65 -4.39 -6.94 11.76
CA ALA A 65 -3.71 -6.11 12.76
C ALA A 65 -2.24 -6.52 12.93
N ASP A 66 -1.96 -7.81 13.04
CA ASP A 66 -0.60 -8.34 13.16
C ASP A 66 0.21 -8.13 11.87
N PHE A 67 -0.43 -8.28 10.71
CA PHE A 67 0.22 -7.95 9.44
C PHE A 67 0.63 -6.48 9.35
N ARG A 68 -0.25 -5.56 9.74
CA ARG A 68 0.07 -4.12 9.78
C ARG A 68 1.20 -3.80 10.74
N ALA A 69 1.21 -4.44 11.92
CA ALA A 69 2.24 -4.24 12.94
C ALA A 69 3.66 -4.64 12.48
N HIS A 70 3.77 -5.48 11.44
CA HIS A 70 5.06 -5.82 10.83
C HIS A 70 5.69 -4.64 10.09
N PHE A 71 4.90 -3.68 9.61
CA PHE A 71 5.34 -2.54 8.81
C PHE A 71 5.25 -1.24 9.59
N LYS A 72 6.08 -0.28 9.21
CA LYS A 72 5.89 1.12 9.60
C LYS A 72 4.88 1.74 8.62
N GLU A 73 3.70 2.05 9.11
CA GLU A 73 2.71 2.77 8.30
C GLU A 73 3.15 4.21 8.05
N ILE A 74 2.92 4.65 6.83
CA ILE A 74 3.18 6.03 6.41
C ILE A 74 1.97 6.49 5.62
N ASP A 75 1.26 7.45 6.17
CA ASP A 75 0.17 8.10 5.47
C ASP A 75 0.73 9.08 4.43
N ALA A 76 0.16 9.05 3.24
CA ALA A 76 0.52 9.94 2.15
C ALA A 76 -0.73 10.66 1.63
N GLY A 77 -0.58 11.94 1.36
CA GLY A 77 -1.57 12.78 0.71
C GLY A 77 -1.05 13.32 -0.62
N GLY A 78 -1.94 13.53 -1.54
CA GLY A 78 -1.64 14.12 -2.84
C GLY A 78 -2.91 14.47 -3.59
N GLY A 79 -2.77 14.99 -4.79
CA GLY A 79 -3.94 15.46 -5.52
C GLY A 79 -3.86 15.28 -7.04
N LEU A 80 -5.02 15.02 -7.62
CA LEU A 80 -5.22 15.20 -9.07
C LEU A 80 -5.56 16.67 -9.32
N VAL A 81 -4.52 17.45 -9.62
CA VAL A 81 -4.66 18.89 -9.84
C VAL A 81 -5.15 19.16 -11.25
N ARG A 82 -6.16 20.01 -11.36
CA ARG A 82 -6.76 20.42 -12.63
C ARG A 82 -6.80 21.96 -12.71
N ASN A 83 -6.40 22.51 -13.86
CA ASN A 83 -6.51 23.94 -14.13
C ASN A 83 -7.88 24.32 -14.74
N GLU A 84 -8.09 25.60 -15.00
CA GLU A 84 -9.32 26.14 -15.59
C GLU A 84 -9.59 25.62 -17.02
N ASN A 85 -8.55 25.21 -17.73
CA ASN A 85 -8.65 24.64 -19.09
C ASN A 85 -8.94 23.12 -19.08
N ASN A 86 -9.19 22.52 -17.91
CA ASN A 86 -9.35 21.06 -17.72
C ASN A 86 -8.10 20.24 -18.05
N GLU A 87 -6.91 20.83 -17.93
CA GLU A 87 -5.65 20.13 -18.04
C GLU A 87 -5.23 19.61 -16.67
N TYR A 88 -4.60 18.42 -16.63
CA TYR A 88 -4.18 17.75 -15.40
C TYR A 88 -2.67 17.85 -15.22
N LEU A 89 -2.25 18.12 -13.98
CA LEU A 89 -0.86 18.16 -13.59
C LEU A 89 -0.37 16.77 -13.21
N LEU A 90 0.69 16.34 -13.86
CA LEU A 90 1.41 15.11 -13.54
C LEU A 90 2.88 15.42 -13.36
N ILE A 91 3.54 14.71 -12.47
CA ILE A 91 4.98 14.78 -12.27
C ILE A 91 5.67 13.59 -12.96
N TYR A 92 6.87 13.80 -13.49
CA TYR A 92 7.69 12.74 -14.04
C TYR A 92 8.90 12.51 -13.18
N ARG A 93 8.93 11.37 -12.45
CA ARG A 93 10.08 11.02 -11.59
C ARG A 93 10.40 9.53 -11.65
N LYS A 94 11.68 9.21 -11.51
CA LYS A 94 12.17 7.81 -11.58
C LYS A 94 11.69 7.05 -12.83
N GLY A 95 11.57 7.75 -13.96
CA GLY A 95 11.17 7.14 -15.24
C GLY A 95 9.67 6.83 -15.39
N LYS A 96 8.81 7.37 -14.52
CA LYS A 96 7.35 7.17 -14.56
C LYS A 96 6.60 8.47 -14.34
N TRP A 97 5.43 8.56 -14.96
CA TRP A 97 4.44 9.59 -14.66
C TRP A 97 3.70 9.22 -13.37
N ASP A 98 3.49 10.20 -12.51
CA ASP A 98 2.85 10.03 -11.21
C ASP A 98 2.05 11.28 -10.85
N LEU A 99 1.17 11.16 -9.85
CA LEU A 99 0.53 12.30 -9.23
C LEU A 99 1.46 12.93 -8.18
N PRO A 100 1.43 14.27 -8.01
CA PRO A 100 2.12 14.90 -6.90
C PRO A 100 1.55 14.40 -5.58
N LYS A 101 2.42 13.93 -4.68
CA LYS A 101 2.08 13.37 -3.38
C LYS A 101 3.29 13.24 -2.50
N GLY A 102 3.06 13.29 -1.22
CA GLY A 102 4.10 12.96 -0.24
C GLY A 102 3.51 12.61 1.11
N LYS A 103 4.37 12.56 2.11
CA LYS A 103 4.02 12.09 3.44
C LYS A 103 3.18 13.14 4.17
N ILE A 104 2.09 12.71 4.81
CA ILE A 104 1.34 13.55 5.74
C ILE A 104 2.17 13.73 7.02
N GLU A 105 2.38 14.96 7.45
CA GLU A 105 3.14 15.29 8.66
C GLU A 105 2.29 15.16 9.91
N GLU A 106 2.96 15.06 11.06
CA GLU A 106 2.29 14.96 12.34
C GLU A 106 1.46 16.21 12.62
N GLY A 107 0.17 16.03 12.88
CA GLY A 107 -0.79 17.12 13.14
C GLY A 107 -1.46 17.70 11.90
N GLU A 108 -1.11 17.24 10.69
CA GLU A 108 -1.82 17.61 9.47
C GLU A 108 -3.06 16.74 9.26
N THR A 109 -4.10 17.32 8.67
CA THR A 109 -5.17 16.53 8.07
C THR A 109 -4.71 16.00 6.69
N PRO A 110 -5.33 14.93 6.14
CA PRO A 110 -5.01 14.44 4.80
C PRO A 110 -5.08 15.52 3.72
N GLU A 111 -6.06 16.41 3.81
CA GLU A 111 -6.25 17.52 2.88
C GLU A 111 -5.12 18.56 2.99
N GLN A 112 -4.69 18.89 4.21
CA GLN A 112 -3.59 19.82 4.44
C GLN A 112 -2.28 19.26 3.89
N GLY A 113 -1.97 18.00 4.18
CA GLY A 113 -0.80 17.31 3.64
C GLY A 113 -0.83 17.24 2.12
N ALA A 114 -2.00 16.93 1.52
CA ALA A 114 -2.15 16.88 0.07
C ALA A 114 -1.89 18.24 -0.59
N LEU A 115 -2.42 19.33 -0.05
CA LEU A 115 -2.17 20.68 -0.57
C LEU A 115 -0.70 21.04 -0.48
N ARG A 116 -0.09 20.88 0.70
CA ARG A 116 1.32 21.18 0.93
C ARG A 116 2.24 20.41 -0.03
N GLU A 117 2.04 19.11 -0.17
CA GLU A 117 2.87 18.28 -1.03
C GLU A 117 2.74 18.68 -2.52
N VAL A 118 1.53 19.02 -2.97
CA VAL A 118 1.33 19.53 -4.35
C VAL A 118 2.04 20.87 -4.55
N GLU A 119 1.96 21.79 -3.60
CA GLU A 119 2.67 23.06 -3.64
C GLU A 119 4.19 22.88 -3.66
N GLU A 120 4.72 22.01 -2.80
CA GLU A 120 6.15 21.74 -2.68
C GLU A 120 6.73 21.03 -3.92
N GLU A 121 6.06 20.00 -4.42
CA GLU A 121 6.56 19.21 -5.55
C GLU A 121 6.39 19.92 -6.91
N CYS A 122 5.36 20.78 -7.05
CA CYS A 122 5.00 21.36 -8.34
C CYS A 122 5.17 22.88 -8.43
N GLY A 123 5.37 23.56 -7.29
CA GLY A 123 5.50 25.02 -7.25
C GLY A 123 4.23 25.76 -7.64
N VAL A 124 3.06 25.12 -7.54
CA VAL A 124 1.76 25.73 -7.82
C VAL A 124 1.18 26.32 -6.54
N ASN A 125 0.46 27.43 -6.64
CA ASN A 125 -0.18 28.12 -5.53
C ASN A 125 -1.68 28.27 -5.81
N ASP A 126 -2.42 28.78 -4.82
CA ASP A 126 -3.84 29.05 -4.92
C ASP A 126 -4.72 27.82 -5.20
N LEU A 127 -4.28 26.68 -4.66
CA LEU A 127 -5.00 25.42 -4.79
C LEU A 127 -6.33 25.47 -4.02
N LYS A 128 -7.37 24.89 -4.63
CA LYS A 128 -8.67 24.71 -4.00
C LYS A 128 -8.96 23.22 -3.91
N LEU A 129 -9.36 22.78 -2.72
CA LEU A 129 -9.81 21.40 -2.52
C LEU A 129 -11.07 21.12 -3.33
N GLY A 130 -11.07 20.01 -4.03
CA GLY A 130 -12.25 19.44 -4.67
C GLY A 130 -12.86 18.31 -3.84
N VAL A 131 -13.30 17.26 -4.51
CA VAL A 131 -13.81 16.04 -3.89
C VAL A 131 -12.67 15.09 -3.54
N GLU A 132 -12.80 14.40 -2.42
CA GLU A 132 -11.94 13.27 -2.08
C GLU A 132 -12.21 12.11 -3.04
N LEU A 133 -11.14 11.44 -3.49
CA LEU A 133 -11.17 10.35 -4.47
C LEU A 133 -11.04 8.99 -3.80
#